data_01bda254959de1bbab2fde43cf70afa1
#
_entry.id   01bda254959de1bbab2fde43cf70afa1
#
_cell.length_a   1.000
_cell.length_b   1.000
_cell.length_c   1.000
_cell.angle_alpha   90.00
_cell.angle_beta   90.00
_cell.angle_gamma   90.00
#
_symmetry.space_group_name_H-M   'P 1'
#
loop_
_entity.id
_entity.type
_entity.pdbx_description
1 polymer ?
#
loop_
_entity_poly.entity_id
_entity_poly.type
_entity_poly.pdbx_seq_one_letter_code
_entity_poly.pdbx_strand_id
1 'polypeptide(L)'
;MLVMAVAFAVALLAQPATPAQAKVATTQDSSFSFYFSGAGTTQGTSWRSKDTYSSTYINVTSMRGNAPRMYVDGSSYSSGYGEHNCTNGGYVRVPGLGKYEIHNSVRESGYRFARLTGWADNGWGSISGVWSPDCAGNYADLN
;
A
#
# COMPACT_ATOMS: atom_id res chain seq x y z
N MET A 1 66.77 22.32 29.69
CA MET A 1 65.83 22.69 28.62
C MET A 1 64.72 21.66 28.59
N LEU A 2 63.59 21.96 29.22
CA LEU A 2 62.43 21.01 29.40
C LEU A 2 61.40 21.29 28.35
N VAL A 3 61.16 20.33 27.45
CA VAL A 3 60.14 20.45 26.41
C VAL A 3 58.85 19.83 26.97
N MET A 4 57.87 20.69 27.25
CA MET A 4 56.50 20.24 27.60
C MET A 4 55.75 19.87 26.34
N ALA A 5 55.38 18.61 26.19
CA ALA A 5 54.43 18.15 25.15
C ALA A 5 53.00 18.33 25.66
N VAL A 6 52.25 19.22 24.99
CA VAL A 6 50.82 19.42 25.27
C VAL A 6 50.05 18.44 24.39
N ALA A 7 49.42 17.45 25.03
CA ALA A 7 48.52 16.52 24.34
C ALA A 7 47.12 17.16 24.23
N PHE A 8 46.68 17.46 23.01
CA PHE A 8 45.30 17.85 22.72
C PHE A 8 44.43 16.60 22.65
N ALA A 9 43.58 16.40 23.65
CA ALA A 9 42.52 15.39 23.59
C ALA A 9 41.34 15.97 22.80
N VAL A 10 41.10 15.45 21.61
CA VAL A 10 39.87 15.75 20.80
C VAL A 10 38.76 14.89 21.35
N ALA A 11 37.85 15.46 22.12
CA ALA A 11 36.62 14.80 22.53
C ALA A 11 35.65 14.75 21.32
N LEU A 12 35.50 13.57 20.72
CA LEU A 12 34.40 13.33 19.78
C LEU A 12 33.08 13.34 20.56
N LEU A 13 32.35 14.42 20.45
CA LEU A 13 30.95 14.48 20.89
C LEU A 13 30.10 13.59 19.95
N ALA A 14 29.73 12.40 20.43
CA ALA A 14 28.74 11.58 19.77
C ALA A 14 27.43 12.34 19.78
N GLN A 15 26.97 12.79 18.59
CA GLN A 15 25.65 13.39 18.45
C GLN A 15 24.61 12.29 18.70
N PRO A 16 23.58 12.55 19.54
CA PRO A 16 22.48 11.62 19.70
C PRO A 16 21.77 11.48 18.35
N ALA A 17 21.67 10.24 17.86
CA ALA A 17 20.89 9.94 16.67
C ALA A 17 19.44 10.39 16.92
N THR A 18 18.96 11.35 16.15
CA THR A 18 17.54 11.71 16.14
C THR A 18 16.73 10.46 15.79
N PRO A 19 15.74 10.06 16.61
CA PRO A 19 14.90 8.92 16.29
C PRO A 19 14.20 9.22 14.95
N ALA A 20 14.35 8.30 13.99
CA ALA A 20 13.62 8.38 12.74
C ALA A 20 12.12 8.44 13.09
N GLN A 21 11.48 9.57 12.82
CA GLN A 21 10.03 9.69 13.02
C GLN A 21 9.34 8.61 12.18
N ALA A 22 8.61 7.72 12.86
CA ALA A 22 7.76 6.76 12.18
C ALA A 22 6.78 7.54 11.30
N LYS A 23 6.77 7.23 10.01
CA LYS A 23 5.87 7.89 9.06
C LYS A 23 4.43 7.56 9.44
N VAL A 24 3.58 8.59 9.52
CA VAL A 24 2.17 8.41 9.85
C VAL A 24 1.47 7.70 8.70
N ALA A 25 0.68 6.68 9.01
CA ALA A 25 -0.06 5.92 8.00
C ALA A 25 -1.02 6.80 7.18
N THR A 26 -1.04 6.60 5.87
CA THR A 26 -2.02 7.24 4.97
C THR A 26 -3.34 6.47 5.04
N THR A 27 -4.11 6.71 6.09
CA THR A 27 -5.38 6.00 6.37
C THR A 27 -6.62 6.77 5.90
N GLN A 28 -6.44 7.92 5.25
CA GLN A 28 -7.56 8.65 4.66
C GLN A 28 -8.16 7.83 3.52
N ASP A 29 -9.46 7.57 3.62
CA ASP A 29 -10.20 6.83 2.62
C ASP A 29 -10.39 7.62 1.33
N SER A 30 -10.33 6.92 0.19
CA SER A 30 -10.71 7.43 -1.13
C SER A 30 -11.73 6.48 -1.75
N SER A 31 -12.72 7.03 -2.41
CA SER A 31 -13.72 6.23 -3.11
C SER A 31 -13.10 5.53 -4.33
N PHE A 32 -13.61 4.35 -4.63
CA PHE A 32 -13.37 3.64 -5.89
C PHE A 32 -14.69 3.10 -6.45
N SER A 33 -14.77 3.01 -7.77
CA SER A 33 -15.90 2.40 -8.46
C SER A 33 -15.37 1.77 -9.74
N PHE A 34 -15.42 0.45 -9.80
CA PHE A 34 -14.99 -0.33 -10.95
C PHE A 34 -16.19 -0.96 -11.62
N TYR A 35 -16.27 -0.80 -12.93
CA TYR A 35 -17.24 -1.46 -13.80
C TYR A 35 -16.51 -2.24 -14.89
N PHE A 36 -16.78 -3.52 -14.98
CA PHE A 36 -16.17 -4.43 -15.93
C PHE A 36 -17.25 -4.87 -16.92
N SER A 37 -17.09 -4.53 -18.19
CA SER A 37 -18.02 -4.91 -19.25
C SER A 37 -17.92 -6.38 -19.66
N GLY A 38 -16.80 -7.04 -19.33
CA GLY A 38 -16.55 -8.43 -19.67
C GLY A 38 -15.18 -8.90 -19.19
N ALA A 39 -14.89 -10.17 -19.42
CA ALA A 39 -13.60 -10.76 -19.09
C ALA A 39 -12.42 -10.03 -19.78
N GLY A 40 -11.28 -9.94 -19.10
CA GLY A 40 -10.07 -9.28 -19.58
C GLY A 40 -10.04 -7.77 -19.34
N THR A 41 -11.10 -7.16 -18.81
CA THR A 41 -11.08 -5.72 -18.47
C THR A 41 -10.40 -5.47 -17.14
N THR A 42 -9.60 -4.40 -17.10
CA THR A 42 -8.84 -3.97 -15.90
C THR A 42 -9.19 -2.53 -15.58
N GLN A 43 -9.33 -2.22 -14.30
CA GLN A 43 -9.51 -0.87 -13.79
C GLN A 43 -8.66 -0.66 -12.54
N GLY A 44 -8.17 0.56 -12.33
CA GLY A 44 -7.35 0.90 -11.16
C GLY A 44 -7.69 2.27 -10.62
N THR A 45 -7.44 2.46 -9.34
CA THR A 45 -7.54 3.77 -8.69
C THR A 45 -6.37 4.67 -9.08
N SER A 46 -6.42 5.94 -8.68
CA SER A 46 -5.22 6.78 -8.68
C SER A 46 -4.18 6.23 -7.71
N TRP A 47 -2.90 6.50 -8.02
CA TRP A 47 -1.77 6.17 -7.15
C TRP A 47 -1.77 7.04 -5.90
N ARG A 48 -1.49 6.43 -4.75
CA ARG A 48 -1.43 7.12 -3.46
C ARG A 48 -0.19 6.68 -2.69
N SER A 49 0.34 7.57 -1.85
CA SER A 49 1.45 7.22 -0.96
C SER A 49 1.08 6.03 -0.07
N LYS A 50 1.98 5.07 0.00
CA LYS A 50 1.96 3.99 0.99
C LYS A 50 3.09 4.24 1.97
N ASP A 51 2.72 4.62 3.17
CA ASP A 51 3.67 5.18 4.14
C ASP A 51 4.16 4.14 5.16
N THR A 52 3.39 3.09 5.37
CA THR A 52 3.70 2.03 6.36
C THR A 52 3.76 0.65 5.72
N TYR A 53 4.22 -0.33 6.50
CA TYR A 53 4.24 -1.76 6.15
C TYR A 53 2.89 -2.46 6.41
N SER A 54 1.84 -1.72 6.76
CA SER A 54 0.52 -2.28 7.01
C SER A 54 -0.15 -2.81 5.74
N SER A 55 -1.19 -3.62 5.90
CA SER A 55 -2.09 -4.04 4.82
C SER A 55 -2.74 -2.83 4.12
N THR A 56 -3.36 -3.05 2.98
CA THR A 56 -4.25 -2.09 2.33
C THR A 56 -5.67 -2.31 2.84
N TYR A 57 -6.35 -1.24 3.22
CA TYR A 57 -7.75 -1.27 3.65
C TYR A 57 -8.70 -1.12 2.49
N ILE A 58 -9.81 -1.88 2.52
CA ILE A 58 -10.93 -1.77 1.58
C ILE A 58 -12.25 -1.94 2.33
N ASN A 59 -13.22 -1.06 2.06
CA ASN A 59 -14.60 -1.21 2.51
C ASN A 59 -15.50 -1.25 1.27
N VAL A 60 -16.06 -2.42 0.98
CA VAL A 60 -16.91 -2.65 -0.18
C VAL A 60 -18.35 -2.35 0.22
N THR A 61 -18.97 -1.38 -0.45
CA THR A 61 -20.34 -0.92 -0.17
C THR A 61 -21.34 -1.34 -1.25
N SER A 62 -20.86 -1.73 -2.44
CA SER A 62 -21.68 -2.26 -3.51
C SER A 62 -20.90 -3.28 -4.33
N MET A 63 -21.54 -4.36 -4.70
CA MET A 63 -21.00 -5.37 -5.59
C MET A 63 -22.13 -6.02 -6.41
N ARG A 64 -21.95 -6.18 -7.71
CA ARG A 64 -22.92 -6.80 -8.63
C ARG A 64 -22.20 -7.62 -9.70
N GLY A 65 -22.86 -8.66 -10.18
CA GLY A 65 -22.30 -9.56 -11.19
C GLY A 65 -21.14 -10.39 -10.64
N ASN A 66 -20.13 -10.65 -11.46
CA ASN A 66 -18.97 -11.45 -11.06
C ASN A 66 -17.97 -10.62 -10.25
N ALA A 67 -17.54 -11.16 -9.12
CA ALA A 67 -16.49 -10.55 -8.33
C ALA A 67 -15.14 -10.54 -9.09
N PRO A 68 -14.52 -9.37 -9.30
CA PRO A 68 -13.22 -9.30 -9.96
C PRO A 68 -12.12 -9.87 -9.06
N ARG A 69 -10.97 -10.16 -9.65
CA ARG A 69 -9.72 -10.28 -8.90
C ARG A 69 -9.26 -8.90 -8.52
N MET A 70 -8.92 -8.71 -7.25
CA MET A 70 -8.42 -7.45 -6.73
C MET A 70 -6.93 -7.57 -6.42
N TYR A 71 -6.19 -6.51 -6.71
CA TYR A 71 -4.75 -6.43 -6.52
C TYR A 71 -4.38 -5.14 -5.81
N VAL A 72 -3.25 -5.18 -5.11
CA VAL A 72 -2.53 -3.99 -4.68
C VAL A 72 -1.25 -3.91 -5.50
N ASP A 73 -1.19 -2.94 -6.40
CA ASP A 73 0.01 -2.67 -7.17
C ASP A 73 0.89 -1.67 -6.44
N GLY A 74 2.20 -1.84 -6.56
CA GLY A 74 3.23 -0.97 -6.01
C GLY A 74 4.05 -0.30 -7.10
N SER A 75 4.49 0.94 -6.86
CA SER A 75 5.42 1.68 -7.72
C SER A 75 6.32 2.59 -6.90
N SER A 76 7.52 2.86 -7.40
CA SER A 76 8.42 3.89 -6.86
C SER A 76 8.00 5.31 -7.24
N TYR A 77 7.10 5.45 -8.23
CA TYR A 77 6.68 6.72 -8.79
C TYR A 77 5.18 6.94 -8.62
N SER A 78 4.78 8.17 -8.35
CA SER A 78 3.37 8.57 -8.25
C SER A 78 2.61 8.47 -9.59
N SER A 79 3.32 8.37 -10.70
CA SER A 79 2.77 8.09 -12.03
C SER A 79 2.44 6.62 -12.26
N GLY A 80 2.95 5.72 -11.40
CA GLY A 80 2.82 4.27 -11.58
C GLY A 80 3.83 3.65 -12.55
N TYR A 81 4.81 4.41 -13.03
CA TYR A 81 5.84 3.84 -13.88
C TYR A 81 6.55 2.66 -13.21
N GLY A 82 6.72 1.57 -13.93
CA GLY A 82 7.34 0.35 -13.41
C GLY A 82 6.50 -0.32 -12.30
N GLU A 83 5.18 -0.28 -12.44
CA GLU A 83 4.26 -0.92 -11.48
C GLU A 83 4.45 -2.44 -11.41
N HIS A 84 4.26 -2.99 -10.21
CA HIS A 84 4.27 -4.43 -9.96
C HIS A 84 3.11 -4.80 -9.05
N ASN A 85 2.53 -5.97 -9.30
CA ASN A 85 1.58 -6.55 -8.36
C ASN A 85 2.32 -6.96 -7.08
N CYS A 86 1.94 -6.35 -5.98
CA CYS A 86 2.51 -6.59 -4.64
C CYS A 86 1.56 -7.34 -3.71
N THR A 87 0.44 -7.83 -4.21
CA THR A 87 -0.54 -8.59 -3.42
C THR A 87 0.05 -9.93 -2.99
N ASN A 88 0.02 -10.23 -1.70
CA ASN A 88 0.42 -11.55 -1.22
C ASN A 88 -0.54 -12.61 -1.81
N GLY A 89 0.02 -13.68 -2.39
CA GLY A 89 -0.76 -14.69 -3.09
C GLY A 89 -1.22 -14.29 -4.50
N GLY A 90 -0.82 -13.10 -4.99
CA GLY A 90 -1.03 -12.65 -6.36
C GLY A 90 -2.35 -11.89 -6.59
N TYR A 91 -3.44 -12.27 -5.96
CA TYR A 91 -4.72 -11.56 -6.01
C TYR A 91 -5.64 -12.01 -4.88
N VAL A 92 -6.69 -11.23 -4.63
CA VAL A 92 -7.77 -11.60 -3.70
C VAL A 92 -9.14 -11.52 -4.40
N ARG A 93 -10.13 -12.20 -3.83
CA ARG A 93 -11.54 -12.01 -4.18
C ARG A 93 -12.31 -11.56 -2.96
N VAL A 94 -13.12 -10.52 -3.15
CA VAL A 94 -13.99 -10.02 -2.09
C VAL A 94 -15.21 -10.93 -2.00
N PRO A 95 -15.52 -11.50 -0.83
CA PRO A 95 -16.64 -12.44 -0.69
C PRO A 95 -18.01 -11.74 -0.65
N GLY A 96 -18.05 -10.44 -0.38
CA GLY A 96 -19.28 -9.66 -0.27
C GLY A 96 -19.03 -8.23 0.21
N LEU A 97 -20.10 -7.58 0.65
CA LEU A 97 -20.01 -6.24 1.24
C LEU A 97 -19.32 -6.33 2.61
N GLY A 98 -18.50 -5.34 2.95
CA GLY A 98 -17.83 -5.29 4.23
C GLY A 98 -16.46 -4.63 4.19
N LYS A 99 -15.81 -4.67 5.35
CA LYS A 99 -14.48 -4.10 5.58
C LYS A 99 -13.45 -5.22 5.62
N TYR A 100 -12.40 -5.07 4.86
CA TYR A 100 -11.36 -6.08 4.70
C TYR A 100 -9.99 -5.43 4.67
N GLU A 101 -8.98 -6.27 4.85
CA GLU A 101 -7.60 -5.92 4.58
C GLU A 101 -6.98 -6.85 3.55
N ILE A 102 -6.06 -6.30 2.76
CA ILE A 102 -5.31 -7.00 1.72
C ILE A 102 -3.83 -6.90 2.08
N HIS A 103 -3.23 -8.03 2.45
CA HIS A 103 -1.80 -8.09 2.70
C HIS A 103 -1.03 -7.89 1.40
N ASN A 104 0.01 -7.07 1.48
CA ASN A 104 0.84 -6.72 0.33
C ASN A 104 2.27 -6.42 0.76
N SER A 105 3.18 -6.50 -0.19
CA SER A 105 4.62 -6.28 -0.01
C SER A 105 5.11 -4.97 -0.63
N VAL A 106 4.24 -3.97 -0.81
CA VAL A 106 4.62 -2.70 -1.46
C VAL A 106 5.83 -2.06 -0.78
N ARG A 107 5.80 -1.89 0.54
CA ARG A 107 6.89 -1.27 1.30
C ARG A 107 8.11 -2.18 1.43
N GLU A 108 7.89 -3.47 1.64
CA GLU A 108 8.93 -4.49 1.72
C GLU A 108 9.73 -4.58 0.41
N SER A 109 9.07 -4.36 -0.73
CA SER A 109 9.69 -4.32 -2.06
C SER A 109 10.35 -2.97 -2.39
N GLY A 110 10.32 -2.00 -1.46
CA GLY A 110 10.94 -0.69 -1.63
C GLY A 110 10.08 0.33 -2.39
N TYR A 111 8.85 -0.01 -2.74
CA TYR A 111 7.92 0.92 -3.40
C TYR A 111 7.35 1.95 -2.40
N ARG A 112 6.91 3.08 -2.92
CA ARG A 112 6.38 4.21 -2.13
C ARG A 112 4.94 4.56 -2.41
N PHE A 113 4.41 4.06 -3.52
CA PHE A 113 3.05 4.32 -3.96
C PHE A 113 2.32 3.00 -4.16
N ALA A 114 1.03 3.02 -3.87
CA ALA A 114 0.14 1.90 -4.10
C ALA A 114 -1.11 2.35 -4.85
N ARG A 115 -1.74 1.44 -5.58
CA ARG A 115 -3.10 1.58 -6.07
C ARG A 115 -3.86 0.27 -5.89
N LEU A 116 -5.18 0.39 -5.79
CA LEU A 116 -6.09 -0.73 -5.86
C LEU A 116 -6.43 -0.97 -7.33
N THR A 117 -6.31 -2.20 -7.80
CA THR A 117 -6.61 -2.61 -9.17
C THR A 117 -7.57 -3.78 -9.16
N GLY A 118 -8.53 -3.78 -10.08
CA GLY A 118 -9.46 -4.87 -10.32
C GLY A 118 -9.31 -5.40 -11.73
N TRP A 119 -9.41 -6.72 -11.89
CA TRP A 119 -9.39 -7.41 -13.18
C TRP A 119 -10.53 -8.42 -13.27
N ALA A 120 -11.36 -8.28 -14.29
CA ALA A 120 -12.43 -9.22 -14.55
C ALA A 120 -11.91 -10.42 -15.34
N ASP A 121 -11.92 -11.59 -14.74
CA ASP A 121 -11.57 -12.83 -15.41
C ASP A 121 -12.84 -13.61 -15.88
N ASN A 122 -14.02 -13.20 -15.44
CA ASN A 122 -15.23 -14.00 -15.59
C ASN A 122 -16.48 -13.12 -15.80
N GLY A 123 -16.60 -12.56 -17.00
CA GLY A 123 -17.79 -11.80 -17.41
C GLY A 123 -17.88 -10.39 -16.80
N TRP A 124 -19.09 -9.83 -16.88
CA TRP A 124 -19.35 -8.49 -16.36
C TRP A 124 -19.48 -8.47 -14.83
N GLY A 125 -19.16 -7.34 -14.23
CA GLY A 125 -19.34 -7.12 -12.80
C GLY A 125 -19.05 -5.68 -12.42
N SER A 126 -19.42 -5.33 -11.21
CA SER A 126 -19.05 -4.04 -10.61
C SER A 126 -18.78 -4.19 -9.14
N ILE A 127 -17.84 -3.37 -8.64
CA ILE A 127 -17.51 -3.28 -7.24
C ILE A 127 -17.17 -1.84 -6.89
N SER A 128 -17.69 -1.33 -5.78
CA SER A 128 -17.41 0.02 -5.34
C SER A 128 -17.36 0.13 -3.82
N GLY A 129 -16.72 1.19 -3.35
CA GLY A 129 -16.54 1.45 -1.93
C GLY A 129 -15.48 2.50 -1.68
N VAL A 130 -14.77 2.36 -0.58
CA VAL A 130 -13.61 3.19 -0.23
C VAL A 130 -12.39 2.32 0.07
N TRP A 131 -11.22 2.89 -0.10
CA TRP A 131 -9.95 2.22 0.18
C TRP A 131 -8.91 3.20 0.72
N SER A 132 -7.92 2.68 1.43
CA SER A 132 -6.70 3.42 1.76
C SER A 132 -5.47 2.54 1.58
N PRO A 133 -4.33 3.12 1.16
CA PRO A 133 -3.08 2.37 1.00
C PRO A 133 -2.62 1.70 2.29
N ASP A 134 -2.78 2.38 3.42
CA ASP A 134 -2.43 1.92 4.75
C ASP A 134 -3.67 1.55 5.56
N CYS A 135 -3.54 0.56 6.42
CA CYS A 135 -4.59 0.06 7.29
C CYS A 135 -4.22 0.36 8.76
N ALA A 136 -5.11 1.03 9.50
CA ALA A 136 -4.92 1.35 10.91
C ALA A 136 -5.71 0.42 11.86
N GLY A 137 -6.57 -0.43 11.33
CA GLY A 137 -7.41 -1.35 12.09
C GLY A 137 -7.06 -2.81 11.82
N ASN A 138 -7.79 -3.69 12.49
CA ASN A 138 -7.80 -5.13 12.21
C ASN A 138 -9.14 -5.47 11.57
N TYR A 139 -9.10 -5.90 10.34
CA TYR A 139 -10.28 -6.29 9.57
C TYR A 139 -10.13 -7.73 9.11
N ALA A 140 -11.15 -8.28 8.47
CA ALA A 140 -11.07 -9.61 7.92
C ALA A 140 -10.04 -9.66 6.78
N ASP A 141 -9.11 -10.60 6.86
CA ASP A 141 -8.10 -10.82 5.82
C ASP A 141 -8.73 -11.42 4.56
N LEU A 142 -8.25 -10.96 3.41
CA LEU A 142 -8.61 -11.54 2.12
C LEU A 142 -7.56 -12.53 1.58
N ASN A 143 -6.33 -12.52 2.16
CA ASN A 143 -5.22 -13.39 1.74
C ASN A 143 -4.25 -13.76 2.88
#